data_ae3380fe30c5870ff302278ff2f33644
#
_entry.id   ae3380fe30c5870ff302278ff2f33644
#
_cell.length_a   1.000
_cell.length_b   1.000
_cell.length_c   1.000
_cell.angle_alpha   90.00
_cell.angle_beta   90.00
_cell.angle_gamma   90.00
#
_symmetry.space_group_name_H-M   'P 1'
#
loop_
_entity.id
_entity.type
_entity.pdbx_description
1 polymer ?
#
loop_
_entity_poly.entity_id
_entity_poly.type
_entity_poly.pdbx_seq_one_letter_code
_entity_poly.pdbx_strand_id
1 'polypeptide(L)'
;GPGGVLYIQKNALGNEINKIPCKYQFNIITLRLGPIKTLINKWLFYLKFRHITDAYFFTHDIETGELLANLGKKYSILYHHQGPIIQELTNFGKRLGNYRKKRIVKIEHKALSHAQSLHFPSTGAAEMYFQSQYAACGRNEVNLSKPFYNIIPQVNPIKPEGFELEYDDNYLTLFSLGTLTAAKGQDQTIKFIQKHIGAFSKPLRYIIVGKGPLKSQLLSELKKIQEENPSFTYFYYESLSHETVMFVHKISDIYIMLHRISIFDFATLEAMSQHSAVILSKIGGNLDFNMNSNVIFAEDVEKDESVLDKADLFALKESNFDVFNRYFSKDAFVSQYKEFFEKILVEED
;
A
#
# COMPACT_ATOMS: atom_id res chain seq x y z
N GLY A 1 1.79 -5.58 -8.45
CA GLY A 1 0.63 -5.18 -9.27
C GLY A 1 -0.68 -5.68 -8.67
N PRO A 2 -1.86 -5.23 -9.15
CA PRO A 2 -3.16 -5.59 -8.56
C PRO A 2 -3.39 -7.10 -8.36
N GLY A 3 -2.86 -7.94 -9.25
CA GLY A 3 -3.00 -9.40 -9.16
C GLY A 3 -2.31 -10.02 -7.94
N GLY A 4 -1.21 -9.44 -7.46
CA GLY A 4 -0.53 -9.92 -6.25
C GLY A 4 -1.36 -9.64 -5.00
N VAL A 5 -1.95 -8.45 -4.91
CA VAL A 5 -2.83 -8.05 -3.79
C VAL A 5 -4.06 -8.96 -3.72
N LEU A 6 -4.71 -9.21 -4.86
CA LEU A 6 -5.86 -10.12 -4.95
C LEU A 6 -5.53 -11.55 -4.48
N TYR A 7 -4.36 -12.06 -4.85
CA TYR A 7 -3.91 -13.39 -4.42
C TYR A 7 -3.71 -13.46 -2.90
N ILE A 8 -3.07 -12.45 -2.32
CA ILE A 8 -2.86 -12.35 -0.86
C ILE A 8 -4.21 -12.27 -0.14
N GLN A 9 -5.11 -11.42 -0.60
CA GLN A 9 -6.45 -11.27 -0.01
C GLN A 9 -7.25 -12.57 -0.09
N LYS A 10 -7.25 -13.24 -1.24
CA LYS A 10 -7.92 -14.53 -1.41
C LYS A 10 -7.39 -15.59 -0.46
N ASN A 11 -6.08 -15.68 -0.28
CA ASN A 11 -5.47 -16.64 0.64
C ASN A 11 -5.77 -16.30 2.10
N ALA A 12 -5.81 -15.01 2.46
CA ALA A 12 -6.14 -14.57 3.81
C ALA A 12 -7.59 -14.89 4.19
N LEU A 13 -8.52 -14.65 3.25
CA LEU A 13 -9.94 -14.96 3.45
C LEU A 13 -10.21 -16.47 3.47
N GLY A 14 -9.48 -17.27 2.67
CA GLY A 14 -9.52 -18.74 2.69
C GLY A 14 -10.91 -19.32 2.87
N ASN A 15 -11.07 -20.17 3.89
CA ASN A 15 -12.35 -20.80 4.24
C ASN A 15 -13.37 -19.84 4.87
N GLU A 16 -12.97 -18.65 5.32
CA GLU A 16 -13.89 -17.68 5.91
C GLU A 16 -14.84 -17.10 4.87
N ILE A 17 -14.37 -16.89 3.62
CA ILE A 17 -15.26 -16.54 2.49
C ILE A 17 -16.32 -17.62 2.27
N ASN A 18 -15.96 -18.89 2.44
CA ASN A 18 -16.91 -19.99 2.24
C ASN A 18 -18.01 -20.06 3.32
N LYS A 19 -17.81 -19.40 4.46
CA LYS A 19 -18.82 -19.29 5.53
C LYS A 19 -19.82 -18.15 5.28
N ILE A 20 -19.50 -17.20 4.40
CA ILE A 20 -20.44 -16.19 3.97
C ILE A 20 -21.45 -16.89 3.05
N PRO A 21 -22.76 -16.76 3.30
CA PRO A 21 -23.78 -17.40 2.46
C PRO A 21 -23.73 -16.79 1.05
N CYS A 22 -22.92 -17.37 0.21
CA CYS A 22 -22.69 -16.96 -1.18
C CYS A 22 -23.19 -18.04 -2.11
N LYS A 23 -24.25 -17.75 -2.85
CA LYS A 23 -24.82 -18.67 -3.85
C LYS A 23 -23.86 -18.89 -5.03
N TYR A 24 -22.96 -17.94 -5.31
CA TYR A 24 -22.01 -17.99 -6.41
C TYR A 24 -20.69 -17.32 -6.07
N GLN A 25 -19.59 -18.07 -6.11
CA GLN A 25 -18.22 -17.53 -6.11
C GLN A 25 -17.64 -17.59 -7.52
N PHE A 26 -17.27 -16.44 -8.08
CA PHE A 26 -16.66 -16.37 -9.40
C PHE A 26 -15.28 -15.77 -9.35
N ASN A 27 -14.27 -16.55 -9.75
CA ASN A 27 -12.96 -16.03 -10.07
C ASN A 27 -12.96 -15.59 -11.53
N ILE A 28 -12.94 -14.27 -11.77
CA ILE A 28 -12.75 -13.76 -13.13
C ILE A 28 -11.26 -13.74 -13.40
N ILE A 29 -10.80 -14.67 -14.24
CA ILE A 29 -9.44 -14.62 -14.77
C ILE A 29 -9.47 -13.57 -15.89
N THR A 30 -8.91 -12.40 -15.63
CA THR A 30 -8.61 -11.40 -16.67
C THR A 30 -7.51 -11.94 -17.56
N LEU A 31 -7.89 -12.55 -18.67
CA LEU A 31 -6.96 -12.96 -19.70
C LEU A 31 -6.41 -11.70 -20.36
N ARG A 32 -5.12 -11.39 -20.18
CA ARG A 32 -4.36 -10.36 -20.88
C ARG A 32 -4.21 -10.72 -22.36
N LEU A 33 -5.24 -10.42 -23.13
CA LEU A 33 -5.27 -10.77 -24.54
C LEU A 33 -5.79 -9.57 -25.33
N GLY A 34 -5.17 -9.26 -26.47
CA GLY A 34 -5.43 -8.09 -27.29
C GLY A 34 -6.92 -7.77 -27.59
N PRO A 35 -7.22 -6.71 -28.35
CA PRO A 35 -8.56 -6.09 -28.41
C PRO A 35 -9.72 -7.03 -28.76
N ILE A 36 -9.50 -8.05 -29.57
CA ILE A 36 -10.54 -9.02 -29.96
C ILE A 36 -10.95 -9.90 -28.77
N LYS A 37 -9.99 -10.29 -27.94
CA LYS A 37 -10.27 -11.12 -26.74
C LYS A 37 -10.95 -10.31 -25.64
N THR A 38 -10.71 -9.01 -25.56
CA THR A 38 -11.49 -8.12 -24.66
C THR A 38 -12.97 -8.13 -25.02
N LEU A 39 -13.30 -8.09 -26.30
CA LEU A 39 -14.69 -8.17 -26.79
C LEU A 39 -15.33 -9.53 -26.46
N ILE A 40 -14.61 -10.62 -26.71
CA ILE A 40 -15.06 -11.99 -26.40
C ILE A 40 -15.27 -12.16 -24.89
N ASN A 41 -14.33 -11.67 -24.05
CA ASN A 41 -14.45 -11.74 -22.60
C ASN A 41 -15.64 -10.91 -22.09
N LYS A 42 -15.89 -9.72 -22.64
CA LYS A 42 -17.07 -8.91 -22.33
C LYS A 42 -18.36 -9.63 -22.71
N TRP A 43 -18.39 -10.28 -23.85
CA TRP A 43 -19.56 -11.04 -24.30
C TRP A 43 -19.80 -12.29 -23.44
N LEU A 44 -18.75 -13.06 -23.12
CA LEU A 44 -18.86 -14.21 -22.21
C LEU A 44 -19.29 -13.81 -20.81
N PHE A 45 -18.76 -12.68 -20.30
CA PHE A 45 -19.19 -12.10 -19.02
C PHE A 45 -20.67 -11.76 -19.08
N TYR A 46 -21.10 -11.06 -20.12
CA TYR A 46 -22.51 -10.70 -20.31
C TYR A 46 -23.41 -11.94 -20.32
N LEU A 47 -23.09 -12.97 -21.10
CA LEU A 47 -23.87 -14.20 -21.17
C LEU A 47 -23.97 -14.92 -19.83
N LYS A 48 -22.88 -14.93 -19.07
CA LYS A 48 -22.79 -15.62 -17.77
C LYS A 48 -23.58 -14.90 -16.68
N PHE A 49 -23.51 -13.59 -16.65
CA PHE A 49 -24.03 -12.82 -15.51
C PHE A 49 -25.38 -12.15 -15.76
N ARG A 50 -25.85 -12.04 -17.00
CA ARG A 50 -27.14 -11.36 -17.31
C ARG A 50 -28.34 -11.97 -16.60
N HIS A 51 -28.33 -13.27 -16.36
CA HIS A 51 -29.45 -14.00 -15.73
C HIS A 51 -29.38 -14.07 -14.21
N ILE A 52 -28.26 -13.63 -13.61
CA ILE A 52 -28.12 -13.62 -12.16
C ILE A 52 -28.74 -12.33 -11.64
N THR A 53 -29.88 -12.40 -10.93
CA THR A 53 -30.63 -11.23 -10.46
C THR A 53 -30.42 -10.96 -8.97
N ASP A 54 -30.17 -12.00 -8.19
CA ASP A 54 -30.13 -12.03 -6.73
C ASP A 54 -28.68 -12.15 -6.17
N ALA A 55 -27.72 -11.47 -6.80
CA ALA A 55 -26.33 -11.51 -6.39
C ALA A 55 -25.75 -10.10 -6.23
N TYR A 56 -24.96 -9.95 -5.17
CA TYR A 56 -24.12 -8.79 -4.96
C TYR A 56 -22.69 -9.08 -5.41
N PHE A 57 -22.05 -8.13 -6.10
CA PHE A 57 -20.71 -8.30 -6.65
C PHE A 57 -19.72 -7.38 -5.92
N PHE A 58 -18.52 -7.90 -5.67
CA PHE A 58 -17.38 -7.13 -5.18
C PHE A 58 -16.25 -7.22 -6.18
N THR A 59 -15.81 -6.10 -6.73
CA THR A 59 -14.80 -6.06 -7.78
C THR A 59 -13.64 -5.14 -7.42
N HIS A 60 -12.47 -5.42 -8.02
CA HIS A 60 -11.24 -4.65 -7.84
C HIS A 60 -10.79 -3.93 -9.12
N ASP A 61 -11.58 -4.01 -10.19
CA ASP A 61 -11.24 -3.37 -11.45
C ASP A 61 -12.43 -2.64 -12.07
N ILE A 62 -12.13 -1.53 -12.76
CA ILE A 62 -13.15 -0.68 -13.36
C ILE A 62 -13.81 -1.29 -14.60
N GLU A 63 -13.12 -2.18 -15.31
CA GLU A 63 -13.69 -2.80 -16.52
C GLU A 63 -14.80 -3.76 -16.14
N THR A 64 -14.60 -4.54 -15.07
CA THR A 64 -15.66 -5.37 -14.47
C THR A 64 -16.78 -4.49 -13.90
N GLY A 65 -16.45 -3.40 -13.20
CA GLY A 65 -17.44 -2.44 -12.69
C GLY A 65 -18.30 -1.85 -13.81
N GLU A 66 -17.71 -1.44 -14.94
CA GLU A 66 -18.45 -0.97 -16.12
C GLU A 66 -19.43 -2.03 -16.65
N LEU A 67 -18.99 -3.30 -16.71
CA LEU A 67 -19.84 -4.39 -17.19
C LEU A 67 -20.99 -4.67 -16.24
N LEU A 68 -20.76 -4.66 -14.94
CA LEU A 68 -21.81 -4.81 -13.91
C LEU A 68 -22.80 -3.66 -13.96
N ALA A 69 -22.33 -2.42 -14.12
CA ALA A 69 -23.17 -1.24 -14.32
C ALA A 69 -24.04 -1.35 -15.58
N ASN A 70 -23.46 -1.84 -16.70
CA ASN A 70 -24.20 -2.07 -17.94
C ASN A 70 -25.29 -3.14 -17.81
N LEU A 71 -25.11 -4.11 -16.90
CA LEU A 71 -26.08 -5.17 -16.60
C LEU A 71 -27.07 -4.79 -15.50
N GLY A 72 -26.98 -3.58 -14.93
CA GLY A 72 -27.80 -3.13 -13.80
C GLY A 72 -27.62 -3.95 -12.53
N LYS A 73 -26.40 -4.49 -12.30
CA LYS A 73 -26.12 -5.32 -11.12
C LYS A 73 -25.73 -4.47 -9.93
N LYS A 74 -26.05 -4.95 -8.71
CA LYS A 74 -25.57 -4.38 -7.45
C LYS A 74 -24.11 -4.78 -7.23
N TYR A 75 -23.22 -3.82 -6.98
CA TYR A 75 -21.81 -4.11 -6.77
C TYR A 75 -21.08 -3.02 -5.98
N SER A 76 -19.97 -3.39 -5.35
CA SER A 76 -18.98 -2.49 -4.77
C SER A 76 -17.62 -2.61 -5.47
N ILE A 77 -16.86 -1.55 -5.39
CA ILE A 77 -15.49 -1.50 -5.95
C ILE A 77 -14.49 -1.19 -4.84
N LEU A 78 -13.40 -1.96 -4.78
CA LEU A 78 -12.18 -1.59 -4.08
C LEU A 78 -11.15 -1.10 -5.12
N TYR A 79 -10.91 0.21 -5.13
CA TYR A 79 -10.10 0.88 -6.13
C TYR A 79 -8.62 0.97 -5.70
N HIS A 80 -7.75 0.14 -6.30
CA HIS A 80 -6.34 -0.02 -5.91
C HIS A 80 -5.33 0.82 -6.70
N HIS A 81 -5.77 1.71 -7.58
CA HIS A 81 -4.86 2.51 -8.42
C HIS A 81 -4.23 3.67 -7.65
N GLN A 82 -3.07 4.14 -8.13
CA GLN A 82 -2.36 5.31 -7.61
C GLN A 82 -2.97 6.62 -8.16
N GLY A 83 -4.20 6.92 -7.73
CA GLY A 83 -5.02 7.97 -8.30
C GLY A 83 -5.79 7.48 -9.54
N PRO A 84 -6.40 8.36 -10.34
CA PRO A 84 -7.11 7.99 -11.58
C PRO A 84 -6.21 7.22 -12.55
N ILE A 85 -6.77 6.29 -13.30
CA ILE A 85 -5.99 5.41 -14.22
C ILE A 85 -5.14 6.21 -15.21
N ILE A 86 -5.63 7.33 -15.70
CA ILE A 86 -4.83 8.21 -16.59
C ILE A 86 -3.59 8.74 -15.86
N GLN A 87 -3.74 9.17 -14.60
CA GLN A 87 -2.64 9.63 -13.75
C GLN A 87 -1.58 8.54 -13.59
N GLU A 88 -2.01 7.35 -13.18
CA GLU A 88 -1.12 6.20 -12.98
C GLU A 88 -0.37 5.85 -14.26
N LEU A 89 -1.06 5.75 -15.40
CA LEU A 89 -0.44 5.45 -16.69
C LEU A 89 0.56 6.55 -17.12
N THR A 90 0.25 7.81 -16.83
CA THR A 90 1.15 8.95 -17.12
C THR A 90 2.40 8.89 -16.23
N ASN A 91 2.24 8.59 -14.93
CA ASN A 91 3.34 8.42 -14.01
C ASN A 91 4.29 7.27 -14.41
N PHE A 92 3.76 6.22 -15.06
CA PHE A 92 4.55 5.16 -15.68
C PHE A 92 5.12 5.50 -17.06
N GLY A 93 5.09 6.79 -17.49
CA GLY A 93 5.64 7.25 -18.74
C GLY A 93 4.85 6.86 -19.98
N LYS A 94 3.62 6.37 -19.85
CA LYS A 94 2.79 5.99 -21.01
C LYS A 94 2.14 7.21 -21.62
N ARG A 95 2.42 7.43 -22.91
CA ARG A 95 1.72 8.45 -23.72
C ARG A 95 0.35 7.94 -24.17
N LEU A 96 -0.71 8.65 -23.80
CA LEU A 96 -2.08 8.30 -24.14
C LEU A 96 -2.66 9.31 -25.14
N GLY A 97 -3.15 8.82 -26.29
CA GLY A 97 -3.91 9.64 -27.23
C GLY A 97 -5.28 10.06 -26.66
N ASN A 98 -5.84 11.17 -27.15
CA ASN A 98 -7.09 11.75 -26.66
C ASN A 98 -8.28 10.79 -26.68
N TYR A 99 -8.41 9.97 -27.72
CA TYR A 99 -9.48 8.94 -27.80
C TYR A 99 -9.39 7.93 -26.66
N ARG A 100 -8.15 7.44 -26.37
CA ARG A 100 -7.93 6.47 -25.29
C ARG A 100 -8.18 7.10 -23.93
N LYS A 101 -7.77 8.35 -23.70
CA LYS A 101 -8.07 9.08 -22.45
C LYS A 101 -9.59 9.18 -22.23
N LYS A 102 -10.33 9.67 -23.23
CA LYS A 102 -11.80 9.80 -23.16
C LYS A 102 -12.48 8.46 -22.85
N ARG A 103 -12.00 7.37 -23.47
CA ARG A 103 -12.53 6.03 -23.22
C ARG A 103 -12.26 5.56 -21.78
N ILE A 104 -11.06 5.77 -21.26
CA ILE A 104 -10.71 5.41 -19.88
C ILE A 104 -11.60 6.17 -18.90
N VAL A 105 -11.71 7.50 -19.05
CA VAL A 105 -12.56 8.34 -18.18
C VAL A 105 -14.01 7.86 -18.22
N LYS A 106 -14.55 7.53 -19.39
CA LYS A 106 -15.94 7.05 -19.53
C LYS A 106 -16.16 5.72 -18.79
N ILE A 107 -15.22 4.77 -18.91
CA ILE A 107 -15.29 3.47 -18.24
C ILE A 107 -15.19 3.66 -16.72
N GLU A 108 -14.20 4.45 -16.28
CA GLU A 108 -13.94 4.73 -14.87
C GLU A 108 -15.14 5.47 -14.24
N HIS A 109 -15.64 6.52 -14.87
CA HIS A 109 -16.82 7.24 -14.39
C HIS A 109 -18.01 6.28 -14.23
N LYS A 110 -18.33 5.49 -15.27
CA LYS A 110 -19.47 4.57 -15.22
C LYS A 110 -19.32 3.53 -14.12
N ALA A 111 -18.13 2.97 -13.99
CA ALA A 111 -17.84 1.96 -12.95
C ALA A 111 -17.99 2.53 -11.54
N LEU A 112 -17.47 3.74 -11.28
CA LEU A 112 -17.46 4.31 -9.94
C LEU A 112 -18.77 4.94 -9.54
N SER A 113 -19.46 5.66 -10.45
CA SER A 113 -20.72 6.35 -10.15
C SER A 113 -21.93 5.42 -9.96
N HIS A 114 -21.87 4.19 -10.46
CA HIS A 114 -22.95 3.20 -10.32
C HIS A 114 -22.68 2.17 -9.21
N ALA A 115 -21.52 2.21 -8.58
CA ALA A 115 -21.20 1.32 -7.47
C ALA A 115 -22.05 1.66 -6.23
N GLN A 116 -22.58 0.64 -5.55
CA GLN A 116 -23.29 0.80 -4.28
C GLN A 116 -22.37 1.33 -3.18
N SER A 117 -21.09 0.97 -3.23
CA SER A 117 -20.05 1.59 -2.43
C SER A 117 -18.69 1.56 -3.15
N LEU A 118 -17.93 2.62 -2.95
CA LEU A 118 -16.56 2.78 -3.43
C LEU A 118 -15.61 2.80 -2.24
N HIS A 119 -14.66 1.89 -2.25
CA HIS A 119 -13.62 1.78 -1.24
C HIS A 119 -12.24 2.03 -1.85
N PHE A 120 -11.36 2.61 -1.07
CA PHE A 120 -9.93 2.77 -1.38
C PHE A 120 -9.10 2.00 -0.35
N PRO A 121 -7.83 1.66 -0.64
CA PRO A 121 -6.95 0.99 0.31
C PRO A 121 -6.52 1.89 1.48
N SER A 122 -6.79 3.18 1.41
CA SER A 122 -6.55 4.16 2.48
C SER A 122 -7.37 5.43 2.24
N THR A 123 -7.56 6.22 3.28
CA THR A 123 -8.16 7.56 3.17
C THR A 123 -7.33 8.44 2.25
N GLY A 124 -6.00 8.40 2.41
CA GLY A 124 -5.10 9.18 1.57
C GLY A 124 -5.13 8.78 0.09
N ALA A 125 -5.36 7.50 -0.24
CA ALA A 125 -5.57 7.08 -1.63
C ALA A 125 -6.84 7.68 -2.24
N ALA A 126 -7.93 7.79 -1.46
CA ALA A 126 -9.15 8.45 -1.87
C ALA A 126 -8.91 9.95 -2.13
N GLU A 127 -8.21 10.64 -1.21
CA GLU A 127 -7.86 12.05 -1.40
C GLU A 127 -7.03 12.27 -2.66
N MET A 128 -6.01 11.45 -2.89
CA MET A 128 -5.18 11.52 -4.10
C MET A 128 -6.01 11.34 -5.39
N TYR A 129 -7.04 10.48 -5.35
CA TYR A 129 -7.94 10.32 -6.47
C TYR A 129 -8.74 11.58 -6.74
N PHE A 130 -9.46 12.09 -5.73
CA PHE A 130 -10.41 13.22 -5.92
C PHE A 130 -9.73 14.57 -6.12
N GLN A 131 -8.47 14.75 -5.67
CA GLN A 131 -7.68 15.95 -5.92
C GLN A 131 -7.02 15.95 -7.31
N SER A 132 -7.01 14.84 -8.02
CA SER A 132 -6.39 14.76 -9.34
C SER A 132 -7.24 15.44 -10.41
N GLN A 133 -6.59 16.21 -11.28
CA GLN A 133 -7.22 16.76 -12.48
C GLN A 133 -7.74 15.70 -13.48
N TYR A 134 -7.36 14.43 -13.27
CA TYR A 134 -7.76 13.30 -14.10
C TYR A 134 -8.87 12.48 -13.47
N ALA A 135 -9.40 12.87 -12.31
CA ALA A 135 -10.52 12.17 -11.68
C ALA A 135 -11.71 12.06 -12.64
N ALA A 136 -12.22 10.86 -12.81
CA ALA A 136 -13.37 10.61 -13.68
C ALA A 136 -14.70 10.98 -13.00
N CYS A 137 -14.73 10.99 -11.66
CA CYS A 137 -15.88 11.36 -10.84
C CYS A 137 -15.47 12.36 -9.77
N GLY A 138 -16.37 13.28 -9.43
CA GLY A 138 -16.31 14.05 -8.20
C GLY A 138 -16.72 13.21 -6.98
N ARG A 139 -16.35 13.67 -5.77
CA ARG A 139 -16.66 12.96 -4.52
C ARG A 139 -18.17 12.79 -4.28
N ASN A 140 -18.97 13.74 -4.71
CA ASN A 140 -20.44 13.75 -4.62
C ASN A 140 -21.16 12.92 -5.71
N GLU A 141 -20.42 12.41 -6.68
CA GLU A 141 -20.94 11.54 -7.74
C GLU A 141 -20.81 10.05 -7.41
N VAL A 142 -20.17 9.72 -6.28
CA VAL A 142 -19.87 8.34 -5.86
C VAL A 142 -20.31 8.11 -4.42
N ASN A 143 -20.69 6.89 -4.09
CA ASN A 143 -20.95 6.47 -2.72
C ASN A 143 -19.65 6.03 -2.06
N LEU A 144 -18.85 7.02 -1.58
CA LEU A 144 -17.59 6.77 -0.92
C LEU A 144 -17.81 6.17 0.47
N SER A 145 -17.21 5.02 0.71
CA SER A 145 -17.24 4.30 1.98
C SER A 145 -15.88 4.33 2.70
N LYS A 146 -15.85 3.84 3.94
CA LYS A 146 -14.62 3.73 4.72
C LYS A 146 -13.55 2.93 3.96
N PRO A 147 -12.25 3.18 4.18
CA PRO A 147 -11.17 2.43 3.55
C PRO A 147 -11.27 0.94 3.81
N PHE A 148 -10.83 0.15 2.83
CA PHE A 148 -10.60 -1.28 2.95
C PHE A 148 -9.10 -1.52 3.00
N TYR A 149 -8.55 -1.65 4.20
CA TYR A 149 -7.11 -1.83 4.38
C TYR A 149 -6.65 -3.16 3.80
N ASN A 150 -5.50 -3.13 3.13
CA ASN A 150 -4.88 -4.33 2.59
C ASN A 150 -4.13 -5.10 3.68
N ILE A 151 -3.88 -6.38 3.41
CA ILE A 151 -3.12 -7.28 4.28
C ILE A 151 -1.75 -7.57 3.67
N ILE A 152 -0.76 -7.78 4.53
CA ILE A 152 0.55 -8.36 4.17
C ILE A 152 0.53 -9.89 4.33
N PRO A 153 1.37 -10.64 3.58
CA PRO A 153 1.61 -12.05 3.84
C PRO A 153 2.18 -12.23 5.24
N GLN A 154 1.70 -13.25 5.94
CA GLN A 154 2.33 -13.65 7.20
C GLN A 154 3.57 -14.49 6.88
N VAL A 155 4.74 -13.94 7.16
CA VAL A 155 6.04 -14.57 6.91
C VAL A 155 6.86 -14.50 8.19
N ASN A 156 7.39 -15.64 8.59
CA ASN A 156 8.26 -15.69 9.75
C ASN A 156 9.63 -15.08 9.44
N PRO A 157 10.20 -14.27 10.34
CA PRO A 157 11.55 -13.75 10.16
C PRO A 157 12.58 -14.87 10.26
N ILE A 158 13.42 -15.02 9.23
CA ILE A 158 14.50 -16.01 9.20
C ILE A 158 15.82 -15.30 8.91
N LYS A 159 16.81 -15.48 9.79
CA LYS A 159 18.19 -15.08 9.53
C LYS A 159 18.83 -16.11 8.61
N PRO A 160 19.25 -15.76 7.40
CA PRO A 160 19.93 -16.72 6.53
C PRO A 160 21.33 -17.03 7.08
N GLU A 161 21.83 -18.21 6.75
CA GLU A 161 23.20 -18.60 7.06
C GLU A 161 24.20 -17.62 6.42
N GLY A 162 25.20 -17.20 7.18
CA GLY A 162 26.19 -16.21 6.72
C GLY A 162 25.70 -14.76 6.64
N PHE A 163 24.49 -14.46 7.09
CA PHE A 163 24.04 -13.07 7.16
C PHE A 163 24.61 -12.40 8.41
N GLU A 164 25.50 -11.42 8.18
CA GLU A 164 26.35 -10.82 9.23
C GLU A 164 25.60 -9.85 10.16
N LEU A 165 24.46 -9.28 9.69
CA LEU A 165 23.73 -8.31 10.48
C LEU A 165 22.94 -8.98 11.61
N GLU A 166 23.04 -8.38 12.78
CA GLU A 166 22.31 -8.73 14.00
C GLU A 166 21.83 -7.46 14.70
N TYR A 167 20.92 -7.62 15.65
CA TYR A 167 20.59 -6.53 16.56
C TYR A 167 21.86 -6.12 17.34
N ASP A 168 22.09 -4.82 17.41
CA ASP A 168 23.25 -4.27 18.12
C ASP A 168 22.81 -2.99 18.85
N ASP A 169 22.78 -3.06 20.17
CA ASP A 169 22.33 -1.97 21.03
C ASP A 169 23.25 -0.74 21.03
N ASN A 170 24.48 -0.87 20.50
CA ASN A 170 25.37 0.27 20.32
C ASN A 170 24.95 1.21 19.17
N TYR A 171 24.07 0.75 18.29
CA TYR A 171 23.57 1.50 17.15
C TYR A 171 22.07 1.69 17.23
N LEU A 172 21.58 2.78 16.65
CA LEU A 172 20.20 2.91 16.26
C LEU A 172 20.09 2.47 14.79
N THR A 173 19.41 1.34 14.56
CA THR A 173 19.32 0.75 13.23
C THR A 173 18.09 1.27 12.49
N LEU A 174 18.34 2.01 11.39
CA LEU A 174 17.33 2.47 10.45
C LEU A 174 17.21 1.50 9.28
N PHE A 175 16.02 1.29 8.77
CA PHE A 175 15.78 0.41 7.62
C PHE A 175 14.85 1.05 6.58
N SER A 176 15.17 0.90 5.30
CA SER A 176 14.32 1.26 4.16
C SER A 176 14.25 0.14 3.15
N LEU A 177 13.05 -0.14 2.64
CA LEU A 177 12.78 -1.18 1.66
C LEU A 177 11.94 -0.67 0.49
N GLY A 178 12.39 -0.93 -0.74
CA GLY A 178 11.57 -0.67 -1.93
C GLY A 178 12.39 -0.39 -3.19
N THR A 179 11.71 -0.26 -4.33
CA THR A 179 12.35 0.13 -5.59
C THR A 179 13.00 1.50 -5.45
N LEU A 180 14.27 1.64 -5.88
CA LEU A 180 15.04 2.88 -5.77
C LEU A 180 14.63 3.86 -6.87
N THR A 181 13.52 4.56 -6.63
CA THR A 181 12.90 5.51 -7.55
C THR A 181 12.52 6.81 -6.84
N ALA A 182 12.37 7.89 -7.60
CA ALA A 182 11.96 9.18 -7.05
C ALA A 182 10.63 9.10 -6.28
N ALA A 183 9.67 8.30 -6.73
CA ALA A 183 8.37 8.14 -6.07
C ALA A 183 8.48 7.52 -4.67
N LYS A 184 9.45 6.60 -4.48
CA LYS A 184 9.71 5.96 -3.18
C LYS A 184 10.48 6.84 -2.20
N GLY A 185 11.22 7.85 -2.67
CA GLY A 185 11.78 8.91 -1.83
C GLY A 185 12.98 8.52 -0.98
N GLN A 186 13.74 7.45 -1.31
CA GLN A 186 14.95 7.11 -0.58
C GLN A 186 16.02 8.23 -0.61
N ASP A 187 16.03 9.03 -1.66
CA ASP A 187 16.86 10.23 -1.74
C ASP A 187 16.45 11.31 -0.69
N GLN A 188 15.15 11.44 -0.42
CA GLN A 188 14.67 12.29 0.67
C GLN A 188 15.03 11.70 2.04
N THR A 189 14.89 10.39 2.19
CA THR A 189 15.29 9.67 3.41
C THR A 189 16.76 9.88 3.74
N ILE A 190 17.67 9.76 2.74
CA ILE A 190 19.11 9.99 2.95
C ILE A 190 19.39 11.43 3.34
N LYS A 191 18.76 12.41 2.69
CA LYS A 191 18.91 13.83 3.04
C LYS A 191 18.40 14.12 4.45
N PHE A 192 17.28 13.52 4.85
CA PHE A 192 16.77 13.61 6.20
C PHE A 192 17.76 13.05 7.23
N ILE A 193 18.30 11.84 6.99
CA ILE A 193 19.33 11.24 7.85
C ILE A 193 20.55 12.16 7.97
N GLN A 194 21.08 12.65 6.83
CA GLN A 194 22.23 13.55 6.83
C GLN A 194 22.00 14.81 7.64
N LYS A 195 20.83 15.42 7.51
CA LYS A 195 20.47 16.65 8.20
C LYS A 195 20.31 16.46 9.71
N HIS A 196 19.70 15.35 10.12
CA HIS A 196 19.29 15.11 11.50
C HIS A 196 20.16 14.06 12.23
N ILE A 197 21.31 13.68 11.65
CA ILE A 197 22.17 12.64 12.22
C ILE A 197 22.58 12.90 13.67
N GLY A 198 22.77 14.16 14.04
CA GLY A 198 23.12 14.60 15.39
C GLY A 198 21.98 14.62 16.40
N ALA A 199 20.73 14.51 15.95
CA ALA A 199 19.54 14.49 16.82
C ALA A 199 19.20 13.08 17.31
N PHE A 200 19.81 12.04 16.77
CA PHE A 200 19.61 10.69 17.26
C PHE A 200 20.53 10.37 18.45
N SER A 201 19.97 9.65 19.42
CA SER A 201 20.64 9.36 20.70
C SER A 201 21.83 8.39 20.61
N LYS A 202 21.98 7.66 19.51
CA LYS A 202 23.03 6.65 19.26
C LYS A 202 23.62 6.82 17.86
N PRO A 203 24.83 6.28 17.62
CA PRO A 203 25.37 6.12 16.27
C PRO A 203 24.38 5.43 15.34
N LEU A 204 24.29 5.86 14.08
CA LEU A 204 23.33 5.33 13.14
C LEU A 204 23.89 4.19 12.28
N ARG A 205 23.11 3.13 12.15
CA ARG A 205 23.31 2.07 11.18
C ARG A 205 22.13 2.06 10.22
N TYR A 206 22.38 2.34 8.94
CA TYR A 206 21.31 2.40 7.95
C TYR A 206 21.36 1.21 6.99
N ILE A 207 20.26 0.45 6.93
CA ILE A 207 20.09 -0.68 6.01
C ILE A 207 19.14 -0.25 4.90
N ILE A 208 19.57 -0.37 3.65
CA ILE A 208 18.77 -0.05 2.47
C ILE A 208 18.68 -1.27 1.57
N VAL A 209 17.44 -1.69 1.24
CA VAL A 209 17.17 -2.83 0.37
C VAL A 209 16.35 -2.40 -0.82
N GLY A 210 16.84 -2.72 -2.02
CA GLY A 210 16.11 -2.45 -3.26
C GLY A 210 16.99 -2.26 -4.47
N LYS A 211 16.36 -2.25 -5.63
CA LYS A 211 16.99 -1.97 -6.93
C LYS A 211 16.20 -0.89 -7.67
N GLY A 212 16.91 -0.13 -8.49
CA GLY A 212 16.28 0.91 -9.31
C GLY A 212 17.27 1.92 -9.89
N PRO A 213 16.77 2.88 -10.67
CA PRO A 213 17.60 3.83 -11.40
C PRO A 213 18.41 4.77 -10.48
N LEU A 214 17.98 4.99 -9.23
CA LEU A 214 18.68 5.87 -8.30
C LEU A 214 19.81 5.19 -7.53
N LYS A 215 20.08 3.87 -7.71
CA LYS A 215 21.08 3.12 -6.95
C LYS A 215 22.42 3.84 -6.84
N SER A 216 23.05 4.20 -7.98
CA SER A 216 24.40 4.79 -7.99
C SER A 216 24.45 6.12 -7.27
N GLN A 217 23.41 6.96 -7.43
CA GLN A 217 23.31 8.24 -6.74
C GLN A 217 23.21 8.04 -5.23
N LEU A 218 22.28 7.19 -4.78
CA LEU A 218 22.03 6.95 -3.35
C LEU A 218 23.27 6.39 -2.64
N LEU A 219 23.98 5.44 -3.26
CA LEU A 219 25.21 4.87 -2.69
C LEU A 219 26.34 5.90 -2.62
N SER A 220 26.45 6.81 -3.59
CA SER A 220 27.42 7.92 -3.54
C SER A 220 27.12 8.89 -2.39
N GLU A 221 25.84 9.23 -2.19
CA GLU A 221 25.40 10.10 -1.09
C GLU A 221 25.66 9.44 0.28
N LEU A 222 25.34 8.14 0.44
CA LEU A 222 25.60 7.41 1.68
C LEU A 222 27.09 7.31 2.02
N LYS A 223 27.94 7.06 1.01
CA LYS A 223 29.38 7.04 1.18
C LYS A 223 29.91 8.39 1.68
N LYS A 224 29.44 9.49 1.12
CA LYS A 224 29.79 10.84 1.55
C LYS A 224 29.41 11.09 3.01
N ILE A 225 28.18 10.70 3.42
CA ILE A 225 27.74 10.83 4.82
C ILE A 225 28.66 10.04 5.75
N GLN A 226 29.06 8.82 5.37
CA GLN A 226 29.97 7.98 6.16
C GLN A 226 31.38 8.59 6.27
N GLU A 227 31.87 9.22 5.21
CA GLU A 227 33.17 9.93 5.23
C GLU A 227 33.11 11.16 6.14
N GLU A 228 31.99 11.90 6.16
CA GLU A 228 31.78 13.07 7.00
C GLU A 228 31.46 12.70 8.48
N ASN A 229 30.88 11.51 8.73
CA ASN A 229 30.43 11.04 10.04
C ASN A 229 30.91 9.60 10.29
N PRO A 230 32.10 9.39 10.88
CA PRO A 230 32.66 8.05 11.07
C PRO A 230 31.83 7.09 11.95
N SER A 231 30.92 7.61 12.76
CA SER A 231 29.96 6.83 13.56
C SER A 231 28.76 6.35 12.76
N PHE A 232 28.56 6.85 11.54
CA PHE A 232 27.51 6.39 10.65
C PHE A 232 27.99 5.22 9.81
N THR A 233 27.20 4.15 9.73
CA THR A 233 27.45 3.00 8.86
C THR A 233 26.24 2.69 8.01
N TYR A 234 26.45 2.13 6.81
CA TYR A 234 25.33 1.69 5.97
C TYR A 234 25.60 0.33 5.32
N PHE A 235 24.51 -0.39 5.06
CA PHE A 235 24.49 -1.68 4.35
C PHE A 235 23.49 -1.61 3.20
N TYR A 236 23.92 -2.01 2.02
CA TYR A 236 23.09 -2.05 0.84
C TYR A 236 22.92 -3.48 0.34
N TYR A 237 21.66 -3.87 0.12
CA TYR A 237 21.28 -5.12 -0.54
C TYR A 237 20.39 -4.84 -1.73
N GLU A 238 20.68 -5.45 -2.89
CA GLU A 238 19.86 -5.28 -4.09
C GLU A 238 18.50 -5.97 -3.95
N SER A 239 18.49 -7.14 -3.30
CA SER A 239 17.29 -7.88 -2.94
C SER A 239 17.61 -8.85 -1.82
N LEU A 240 16.59 -9.13 -0.99
CA LEU A 240 16.61 -10.16 0.04
C LEU A 240 15.36 -11.05 -0.14
N SER A 241 15.37 -12.27 0.41
CA SER A 241 14.16 -13.06 0.52
C SER A 241 13.16 -12.38 1.46
N HIS A 242 11.87 -12.68 1.36
CA HIS A 242 10.88 -12.04 2.22
C HIS A 242 11.11 -12.38 3.69
N GLU A 243 11.51 -13.61 4.00
CA GLU A 243 11.86 -14.06 5.34
C GLU A 243 13.04 -13.26 5.92
N THR A 244 14.05 -12.96 5.08
CA THR A 244 15.20 -12.14 5.47
C THR A 244 14.80 -10.68 5.65
N VAL A 245 13.92 -10.15 4.80
CA VAL A 245 13.35 -8.80 4.99
C VAL A 245 12.63 -8.70 6.33
N MET A 246 11.81 -9.68 6.69
CA MET A 246 11.14 -9.71 7.99
C MET A 246 12.15 -9.80 9.14
N PHE A 247 13.25 -10.54 8.97
CA PHE A 247 14.33 -10.56 9.94
C PHE A 247 15.02 -9.19 10.06
N VAL A 248 15.27 -8.48 8.96
CA VAL A 248 15.85 -7.13 8.98
C VAL A 248 14.91 -6.15 9.70
N HIS A 249 13.60 -6.21 9.45
CA HIS A 249 12.63 -5.43 10.24
C HIS A 249 12.75 -5.72 11.75
N LYS A 250 12.83 -7.00 12.13
CA LYS A 250 12.91 -7.43 13.54
C LYS A 250 14.17 -6.89 14.25
N ILE A 251 15.31 -6.77 13.54
CA ILE A 251 16.56 -6.23 14.12
C ILE A 251 16.69 -4.72 13.96
N SER A 252 15.76 -4.06 13.30
CA SER A 252 15.76 -2.62 13.07
C SER A 252 14.95 -1.88 14.13
N ASP A 253 15.46 -0.74 14.57
CA ASP A 253 14.76 0.10 15.54
C ASP A 253 13.67 0.93 14.86
N ILE A 254 13.98 1.45 13.68
CA ILE A 254 13.13 2.39 12.94
C ILE A 254 13.07 1.98 11.47
N TYR A 255 11.87 1.79 10.97
CA TYR A 255 11.62 1.82 9.53
C TYR A 255 11.42 3.27 9.08
N ILE A 256 12.19 3.71 8.08
CA ILE A 256 12.13 5.07 7.58
C ILE A 256 11.92 5.10 6.08
N MET A 257 10.85 5.77 5.62
CA MET A 257 10.57 5.92 4.19
C MET A 257 9.84 7.22 3.89
N LEU A 258 10.51 8.14 3.22
CA LEU A 258 9.96 9.46 2.89
C LEU A 258 9.41 9.49 1.46
N HIS A 259 8.32 8.78 1.26
CA HIS A 259 7.64 8.70 -0.04
C HIS A 259 7.25 10.07 -0.60
N ARG A 260 7.31 10.24 -1.93
CA ARG A 260 6.61 11.32 -2.64
C ARG A 260 5.22 10.92 -3.08
N ILE A 261 4.97 9.62 -3.21
CA ILE A 261 3.65 9.06 -3.54
C ILE A 261 3.47 7.77 -2.74
N SER A 262 2.45 7.73 -1.90
CA SER A 262 2.06 6.54 -1.14
C SER A 262 0.55 6.39 -1.13
N ILE A 263 0.04 5.24 -1.57
CA ILE A 263 -1.37 4.87 -1.42
C ILE A 263 -1.60 3.99 -0.19
N PHE A 264 -0.70 3.05 0.05
CA PHE A 264 -0.69 2.16 1.21
C PHE A 264 0.58 1.30 1.14
N ASP A 265 1.58 1.59 1.99
CA ASP A 265 2.89 0.95 1.90
C ASP A 265 2.96 -0.33 2.73
N PHE A 266 3.17 -1.47 2.06
CA PHE A 266 3.22 -2.77 2.74
C PHE A 266 4.47 -2.94 3.62
N ALA A 267 5.59 -2.36 3.22
CA ALA A 267 6.80 -2.43 4.03
C ALA A 267 6.65 -1.70 5.37
N THR A 268 5.83 -0.65 5.42
CA THR A 268 5.43 -0.01 6.69
C THR A 268 4.65 -0.98 7.58
N LEU A 269 3.70 -1.75 7.02
CA LEU A 269 2.97 -2.76 7.80
C LEU A 269 3.88 -3.90 8.27
N GLU A 270 4.83 -4.32 7.42
CA GLU A 270 5.84 -5.31 7.79
C GLU A 270 6.66 -4.81 8.97
N ALA A 271 7.13 -3.56 8.95
CA ALA A 271 7.85 -2.93 10.04
C ALA A 271 7.02 -2.88 11.34
N MET A 272 5.77 -2.41 11.26
CA MET A 272 4.88 -2.35 12.43
C MET A 272 4.64 -3.75 13.02
N SER A 273 4.49 -4.78 12.17
CA SER A 273 4.32 -6.18 12.60
C SER A 273 5.53 -6.78 13.30
N GLN A 274 6.70 -6.17 13.13
CA GLN A 274 7.97 -6.61 13.75
C GLN A 274 8.45 -5.66 14.86
N HIS A 275 7.55 -4.88 15.46
CA HIS A 275 7.86 -3.91 16.52
C HIS A 275 8.91 -2.86 16.11
N SER A 276 8.86 -2.34 14.90
CA SER A 276 9.69 -1.18 14.52
C SER A 276 8.94 0.12 14.77
N ALA A 277 9.63 1.14 15.27
CA ALA A 277 9.13 2.51 15.16
C ALA A 277 9.11 2.91 13.67
N VAL A 278 8.29 3.88 13.29
CA VAL A 278 8.21 4.31 11.89
C VAL A 278 8.36 5.82 11.74
N ILE A 279 9.18 6.23 10.77
CA ILE A 279 9.32 7.62 10.33
C ILE A 279 8.85 7.69 8.87
N LEU A 280 7.81 8.47 8.61
CA LEU A 280 7.20 8.55 7.29
C LEU A 280 7.03 10.01 6.84
N SER A 281 6.89 10.23 5.53
CA SER A 281 6.37 11.49 5.01
C SER A 281 4.87 11.62 5.26
N LYS A 282 4.39 12.84 5.53
CA LYS A 282 2.98 13.15 5.87
C LYS A 282 2.10 13.25 4.62
N ILE A 283 2.04 12.16 3.84
CA ILE A 283 1.36 12.14 2.55
C ILE A 283 0.49 10.88 2.37
N GLY A 284 -0.57 11.02 1.59
CA GLY A 284 -1.38 9.92 1.07
C GLY A 284 -1.70 8.86 2.12
N GLY A 285 -1.52 7.59 1.78
CA GLY A 285 -1.80 6.45 2.65
C GLY A 285 -0.90 6.33 3.89
N ASN A 286 0.20 7.09 3.97
CA ASN A 286 1.02 7.12 5.18
C ASN A 286 0.26 7.68 6.39
N LEU A 287 -0.71 8.57 6.15
CA LEU A 287 -1.54 9.15 7.21
C LEU A 287 -2.40 8.11 7.94
N ASP A 288 -2.82 7.08 7.22
CA ASP A 288 -3.68 6.03 7.76
C ASP A 288 -2.95 5.08 8.73
N PHE A 289 -1.61 5.10 8.76
CA PHE A 289 -0.84 4.33 9.75
C PHE A 289 -0.80 4.99 11.11
N ASN A 290 -1.10 6.31 11.20
CA ASN A 290 -1.02 7.08 12.45
C ASN A 290 -2.34 7.07 13.22
N MET A 291 -2.74 5.91 13.73
CA MET A 291 -4.01 5.73 14.45
C MET A 291 -3.97 6.24 15.90
N ASN A 292 -2.80 6.19 16.56
CA ASN A 292 -2.60 6.53 17.97
C ASN A 292 -1.38 7.43 18.19
N SER A 293 -1.09 8.36 17.30
CA SER A 293 0.15 9.14 17.31
C SER A 293 1.41 8.27 17.37
N ASN A 294 1.35 7.12 16.71
CA ASN A 294 2.38 6.08 16.69
C ASN A 294 3.39 6.25 15.55
N VAL A 295 3.20 7.25 14.68
CA VAL A 295 4.08 7.54 13.54
C VAL A 295 4.78 8.87 13.77
N ILE A 296 6.10 8.91 13.57
CA ILE A 296 6.85 10.15 13.46
C ILE A 296 6.77 10.61 12.01
N PHE A 297 6.25 11.81 11.79
CA PHE A 297 6.27 12.40 10.45
C PHE A 297 7.51 13.28 10.28
N ALA A 298 8.23 13.07 9.17
CA ALA A 298 9.44 13.83 8.86
C ALA A 298 9.20 15.34 8.84
N GLU A 299 8.04 15.77 8.34
CA GLU A 299 7.65 17.18 8.29
C GLU A 299 7.45 17.81 9.69
N ASP A 300 7.14 17.00 10.69
CA ASP A 300 7.03 17.48 12.07
C ASP A 300 8.44 17.60 12.71
N VAL A 301 9.36 16.68 12.39
CA VAL A 301 10.79 16.78 12.76
C VAL A 301 11.45 18.00 12.09
N GLU A 302 11.13 18.28 10.82
CA GLU A 302 11.64 19.46 10.12
C GLU A 302 11.23 20.80 10.78
N LYS A 303 10.14 20.83 11.51
CA LYS A 303 9.68 21.99 12.28
C LYS A 303 10.28 22.05 13.69
N ASP A 304 10.44 20.90 14.32
CA ASP A 304 10.97 20.75 15.66
C ASP A 304 11.77 19.46 15.78
N GLU A 305 13.09 19.55 15.69
CA GLU A 305 13.99 18.41 15.76
C GLU A 305 13.91 17.67 17.10
N SER A 306 13.48 18.36 18.17
CA SER A 306 13.29 17.74 19.49
C SER A 306 12.24 16.59 19.48
N VAL A 307 11.47 16.45 18.43
CA VAL A 307 10.57 15.30 18.23
C VAL A 307 11.35 13.97 18.21
N LEU A 308 12.57 13.94 17.63
CA LEU A 308 13.42 12.75 17.62
C LEU A 308 14.04 12.47 18.99
N ASP A 309 14.52 13.50 19.68
CA ASP A 309 15.15 13.38 21.00
C ASP A 309 14.13 12.96 22.08
N LYS A 310 12.91 13.50 22.02
CA LYS A 310 11.82 13.19 22.94
C LYS A 310 11.06 11.90 22.65
N ALA A 311 11.32 11.28 21.49
CA ALA A 311 10.60 10.08 21.07
C ALA A 311 10.94 8.90 21.99
N ASP A 312 9.95 8.41 22.70
CA ASP A 312 10.06 7.12 23.37
C ASP A 312 9.92 5.99 22.32
N LEU A 313 11.07 5.54 21.80
CA LEU A 313 11.09 4.51 20.77
C LEU A 313 10.46 3.19 21.24
N PHE A 314 10.57 2.85 22.52
CA PHE A 314 9.94 1.64 23.05
C PHE A 314 8.41 1.76 22.99
N ALA A 315 7.87 2.88 23.47
CA ALA A 315 6.43 3.13 23.43
C ALA A 315 5.91 3.20 21.98
N LEU A 316 6.67 3.79 21.05
CA LEU A 316 6.31 3.84 19.63
C LEU A 316 6.30 2.45 18.98
N LYS A 317 7.29 1.61 19.29
CA LYS A 317 7.37 0.22 18.80
C LYS A 317 6.16 -0.61 19.24
N GLU A 318 5.83 -0.56 20.52
CA GLU A 318 4.65 -1.25 21.06
C GLU A 318 3.35 -0.69 20.48
N SER A 319 3.21 0.63 20.40
CA SER A 319 2.03 1.25 19.81
C SER A 319 1.86 0.87 18.32
N ASN A 320 2.94 0.80 17.55
CA ASN A 320 2.91 0.35 16.17
C ASN A 320 2.43 -1.10 16.03
N PHE A 321 2.93 -1.98 16.88
CA PHE A 321 2.51 -3.38 16.89
C PHE A 321 1.04 -3.54 17.29
N ASP A 322 0.57 -2.78 18.29
CA ASP A 322 -0.83 -2.77 18.68
C ASP A 322 -1.75 -2.24 17.56
N VAL A 323 -1.35 -1.16 16.91
CA VAL A 323 -2.07 -0.60 15.75
C VAL A 323 -2.11 -1.61 14.60
N PHE A 324 -0.99 -2.28 14.31
CA PHE A 324 -0.95 -3.34 13.30
C PHE A 324 -1.94 -4.46 13.63
N ASN A 325 -1.89 -5.00 14.84
CA ASN A 325 -2.77 -6.11 15.25
C ASN A 325 -4.23 -5.72 15.18
N ARG A 326 -4.57 -4.51 15.59
CA ARG A 326 -5.96 -4.04 15.68
C ARG A 326 -6.58 -3.70 14.33
N TYR A 327 -5.81 -3.15 13.39
CA TYR A 327 -6.36 -2.59 12.15
C TYR A 327 -5.85 -3.25 10.87
N PHE A 328 -4.66 -3.86 10.90
CA PHE A 328 -3.96 -4.31 9.69
C PHE A 328 -3.58 -5.80 9.72
N SER A 329 -3.88 -6.51 10.79
CA SER A 329 -3.65 -7.95 10.90
C SER A 329 -4.60 -8.74 10.00
N LYS A 330 -4.31 -10.04 9.83
CA LYS A 330 -5.19 -10.96 9.11
C LYS A 330 -6.60 -11.00 9.72
N ASP A 331 -6.70 -11.01 11.04
CA ASP A 331 -7.99 -11.09 11.71
C ASP A 331 -8.80 -9.80 11.55
N ALA A 332 -8.14 -8.64 11.63
CA ALA A 332 -8.76 -7.35 11.33
C ALA A 332 -9.27 -7.28 9.88
N PHE A 333 -8.47 -7.76 8.93
CA PHE A 333 -8.86 -7.84 7.53
C PHE A 333 -10.07 -8.74 7.29
N VAL A 334 -10.07 -9.93 7.87
CA VAL A 334 -11.21 -10.87 7.78
C VAL A 334 -12.47 -10.27 8.40
N SER A 335 -12.33 -9.64 9.57
CA SER A 335 -13.45 -8.97 10.28
C SER A 335 -14.04 -7.84 9.44
N GLN A 336 -13.21 -7.03 8.78
CA GLN A 336 -13.65 -5.95 7.89
C GLN A 336 -14.50 -6.47 6.71
N TYR A 337 -14.11 -7.61 6.12
CA TYR A 337 -14.88 -8.25 5.06
C TYR A 337 -16.19 -8.86 5.58
N LYS A 338 -16.18 -9.51 6.73
CA LYS A 338 -17.40 -10.07 7.36
C LYS A 338 -18.41 -8.97 7.63
N GLU A 339 -18.01 -7.91 8.33
CA GLU A 339 -18.87 -6.76 8.64
C GLU A 339 -19.49 -6.15 7.38
N PHE A 340 -18.68 -6.02 6.33
CA PHE A 340 -19.14 -5.46 5.06
C PHE A 340 -20.23 -6.33 4.42
N PHE A 341 -20.03 -7.65 4.32
CA PHE A 341 -20.98 -8.54 3.68
C PHE A 341 -22.23 -8.78 4.54
N GLU A 342 -22.09 -8.85 5.87
CA GLU A 342 -23.23 -8.95 6.78
C GLU A 342 -24.15 -7.73 6.65
N LYS A 343 -23.59 -6.53 6.55
CA LYS A 343 -24.39 -5.32 6.32
C LYS A 343 -25.17 -5.37 5.01
N ILE A 344 -24.57 -5.86 3.92
CA ILE A 344 -25.25 -5.99 2.63
C ILE A 344 -26.41 -6.98 2.71
N LEU A 345 -26.23 -8.10 3.41
CA LEU A 345 -27.27 -9.13 3.54
C LEU A 345 -28.48 -8.63 4.35
N VAL A 346 -28.25 -7.80 5.38
CA VAL A 346 -29.32 -7.21 6.19
C VAL A 346 -30.10 -6.12 5.43
N GLU A 347 -29.45 -5.41 4.51
CA GLU A 347 -30.11 -4.37 3.69
C GLU A 347 -30.97 -4.98 2.54
N GLU A 348 -30.91 -6.29 2.32
CA GLU A 348 -31.70 -7.02 1.28
C GLU A 348 -32.94 -7.73 1.83
N ASP A 349 -33.07 -7.87 3.16
CA ASP A 349 -34.28 -8.35 3.86
C ASP A 349 -35.21 -7.18 4.20
#